data_c7a066a574adcf23c147d409e76e5cab
#
_entry.id   c7a066a574adcf23c147d409e76e5cab
#
_cell.length_a   1.000
_cell.length_b   1.000
_cell.length_c   1.000
_cell.angle_alpha   90.00
_cell.angle_beta   90.00
_cell.angle_gamma   90.00
#
_symmetry.space_group_name_H-M   'P 1'
#
loop_
_entity.id
_entity.type
_entity.pdbx_description
1 polymer ?
#
loop_
_entity_poly.entity_id
_entity_poly.type
_entity_poly.pdbx_seq_one_letter_code
_entity_poly.pdbx_strand_id
1 'polypeptide(L)'
;MKVEYYAMKTPPDKKSTVGEIKERFDADVERFSNLATGQQAVIDAPLMLDLISELAVRIKPDARNLLDIGCGAGNNTIAIIRKRGGMNCDLADLSLPMLERARERLANEHTGEVRTFHGDFRELTLPSSNYDIIVAAAVLHHLRDDADWESCFGKIYGLLKPGGAFFVSDLVFHEDEGVQGEMWRRYGEYLESMGGPGYSGKVFDYIDKEDTPRSLTYQMDLMKKAGFRHTDVLHKNSCFAAFVGIK
;
A
#
# COMPACT_ATOMS: atom_id res chain seq x y z
N MET A 1 -12.24 -31.85 0.41
CA MET A 1 -12.74 -30.60 1.02
C MET A 1 -13.10 -29.68 -0.13
N LYS A 2 -14.37 -29.30 -0.31
CA LYS A 2 -14.76 -28.37 -1.38
C LYS A 2 -14.11 -27.02 -1.02
N VAL A 3 -13.21 -26.55 -1.87
CA VAL A 3 -12.73 -25.15 -1.82
C VAL A 3 -13.95 -24.32 -2.20
N GLU A 4 -14.62 -23.72 -1.23
CA GLU A 4 -15.60 -22.68 -1.52
C GLU A 4 -14.81 -21.53 -2.16
N TYR A 5 -15.10 -21.25 -3.42
CA TYR A 5 -14.54 -20.13 -4.16
C TYR A 5 -14.78 -18.85 -3.38
N TYR A 6 -13.73 -18.22 -2.92
CA TYR A 6 -13.78 -16.95 -2.22
C TYR A 6 -13.98 -15.82 -3.24
N ALA A 7 -15.21 -15.70 -3.75
CA ALA A 7 -15.63 -14.47 -4.39
C ALA A 7 -15.87 -13.43 -3.29
N MET A 8 -15.47 -12.20 -3.50
CA MET A 8 -15.85 -11.07 -2.62
C MET A 8 -17.38 -11.05 -2.56
N LYS A 9 -17.94 -11.39 -1.39
CA LYS A 9 -19.39 -11.60 -1.21
C LYS A 9 -20.13 -10.31 -0.88
N THR A 10 -19.40 -9.37 -0.24
CA THR A 10 -19.99 -8.09 0.20
C THR A 10 -20.08 -7.12 -0.97
N PRO A 11 -21.29 -6.70 -1.38
CA PRO A 11 -21.49 -5.71 -2.43
C PRO A 11 -20.76 -4.38 -2.09
N PRO A 12 -20.31 -3.63 -3.11
CA PRO A 12 -19.56 -2.37 -2.89
C PRO A 12 -20.28 -1.35 -1.99
N ASP A 13 -21.61 -1.27 -2.11
CA ASP A 13 -22.46 -0.37 -1.31
C ASP A 13 -22.65 -0.82 0.15
N LYS A 14 -22.23 -2.03 0.49
CA LYS A 14 -22.30 -2.59 1.85
C LYS A 14 -20.92 -2.77 2.51
N LYS A 15 -19.87 -2.40 1.82
CA LYS A 15 -18.52 -2.41 2.40
C LYS A 15 -18.38 -1.30 3.45
N SER A 16 -17.41 -1.48 4.35
CA SER A 16 -17.10 -0.48 5.37
C SER A 16 -16.88 0.90 4.76
N THR A 17 -17.44 1.90 5.41
CA THR A 17 -17.24 3.30 5.05
C THR A 17 -15.81 3.75 5.35
N VAL A 18 -15.39 4.87 4.76
CA VAL A 18 -14.10 5.50 5.07
C VAL A 18 -13.96 5.81 6.57
N GLY A 19 -15.08 6.22 7.22
CA GLY A 19 -15.10 6.49 8.66
C GLY A 19 -14.83 5.23 9.50
N GLU A 20 -15.49 4.11 9.19
CA GLU A 20 -15.27 2.84 9.89
C GLU A 20 -13.85 2.31 9.71
N ILE A 21 -13.30 2.44 8.51
CA ILE A 21 -11.89 2.08 8.21
C ILE A 21 -10.95 2.95 9.05
N LYS A 22 -11.20 4.27 9.09
CA LYS A 22 -10.41 5.21 9.91
C LYS A 22 -10.43 4.85 11.39
N GLU A 23 -11.62 4.63 11.98
CA GLU A 23 -11.78 4.27 13.38
C GLU A 23 -10.99 3.01 13.75
N ARG A 24 -10.98 2.02 12.87
CA ARG A 24 -10.21 0.80 13.06
C ARG A 24 -8.70 1.07 13.07
N PHE A 25 -8.20 1.88 12.14
CA PHE A 25 -6.77 2.24 12.13
C PHE A 25 -6.38 3.11 13.33
N ASP A 26 -7.26 4.01 13.77
CA ASP A 26 -7.04 4.82 14.97
C ASP A 26 -6.85 3.94 16.23
N ALA A 27 -7.54 2.79 16.29
CA ALA A 27 -7.44 1.84 17.40
C ALA A 27 -6.19 0.93 17.36
N ASP A 28 -5.49 0.83 16.23
CA ASP A 28 -4.48 -0.22 15.96
C ASP A 28 -3.04 0.32 15.79
N VAL A 29 -2.78 1.55 16.23
CA VAL A 29 -1.50 2.26 16.01
C VAL A 29 -0.30 1.47 16.51
N GLU A 30 -0.37 0.88 17.71
CA GLU A 30 0.73 0.12 18.30
C GLU A 30 1.09 -1.12 17.44
N ARG A 31 0.08 -1.84 16.96
CA ARG A 31 0.27 -3.00 16.10
C ARG A 31 0.99 -2.62 14.81
N PHE A 32 0.54 -1.56 14.12
CA PHE A 32 1.13 -1.11 12.86
C PHE A 32 2.48 -0.40 13.02
N SER A 33 2.79 0.10 14.22
CA SER A 33 4.12 0.66 14.53
C SER A 33 5.22 -0.40 14.58
N ASN A 34 4.87 -1.64 14.88
CA ASN A 34 5.79 -2.75 14.95
C ASN A 34 5.73 -3.57 13.65
N LEU A 35 6.83 -3.60 12.90
CA LEU A 35 6.93 -4.35 11.63
C LEU A 35 6.61 -5.84 11.78
N ALA A 36 6.99 -6.46 12.89
CA ALA A 36 6.77 -7.88 13.11
C ALA A 36 5.29 -8.23 13.31
N THR A 37 4.49 -7.31 13.87
CA THR A 37 3.07 -7.54 14.15
C THR A 37 2.15 -6.87 13.14
N GLY A 38 2.51 -5.68 12.66
CA GLY A 38 1.68 -4.88 11.76
C GLY A 38 1.55 -5.47 10.35
N GLN A 39 2.55 -6.21 9.91
CA GLN A 39 2.60 -6.81 8.57
C GLN A 39 2.50 -8.35 8.60
N GLN A 40 2.19 -8.94 9.73
CA GLN A 40 2.18 -10.40 9.91
C GLN A 40 1.20 -11.12 8.96
N ALA A 41 0.09 -10.47 8.60
CA ALA A 41 -0.87 -11.02 7.65
C ALA A 41 -0.46 -10.84 6.17
N VAL A 42 0.64 -10.15 5.87
CA VAL A 42 1.10 -9.90 4.49
C VAL A 42 2.26 -10.83 4.17
N ILE A 43 2.05 -11.71 3.19
CA ILE A 43 3.10 -12.64 2.75
C ILE A 43 4.31 -11.85 2.22
N ASP A 44 5.50 -12.20 2.67
CA ASP A 44 6.78 -11.60 2.26
C ASP A 44 6.88 -10.08 2.49
N ALA A 45 6.10 -9.51 3.42
CA ALA A 45 6.14 -8.08 3.68
C ALA A 45 7.54 -7.52 3.98
N PRO A 46 8.40 -8.17 4.78
CA PRO A 46 9.77 -7.70 4.98
C PRO A 46 10.60 -7.66 3.70
N LEU A 47 10.44 -8.65 2.81
CA LEU A 47 11.13 -8.69 1.52
C LEU A 47 10.65 -7.56 0.60
N MET A 48 9.34 -7.35 0.50
CA MET A 48 8.78 -6.27 -0.32
C MET A 48 9.21 -4.89 0.18
N LEU A 49 9.21 -4.67 1.50
CA LEU A 49 9.70 -3.43 2.12
C LEU A 49 11.18 -3.19 1.79
N ASP A 50 12.02 -4.22 1.87
CA ASP A 50 13.44 -4.11 1.57
C ASP A 50 13.69 -3.83 0.07
N LEU A 51 13.03 -4.56 -0.82
CA LEU A 51 13.10 -4.35 -2.27
C LEU A 51 12.68 -2.93 -2.66
N ILE A 52 11.54 -2.46 -2.15
CA ILE A 52 11.05 -1.10 -2.45
C ILE A 52 12.04 -0.06 -1.93
N SER A 53 12.46 -0.15 -0.68
CA SER A 53 13.34 0.85 -0.07
C SER A 53 14.72 0.89 -0.73
N GLU A 54 15.27 -0.25 -1.13
CA GLU A 54 16.54 -0.31 -1.85
C GLU A 54 16.44 0.23 -3.28
N LEU A 55 15.41 -0.20 -4.02
CA LEU A 55 15.22 0.26 -5.40
C LEU A 55 14.86 1.75 -5.47
N ALA A 56 14.07 2.26 -4.53
CA ALA A 56 13.73 3.68 -4.46
C ALA A 56 14.97 4.56 -4.44
N VAL A 57 15.94 4.27 -3.57
CA VAL A 57 17.18 5.04 -3.48
C VAL A 57 18.15 4.76 -4.61
N ARG A 58 18.14 3.56 -5.19
CA ARG A 58 18.99 3.19 -6.32
C ARG A 58 18.52 3.84 -7.63
N ILE A 59 17.19 3.86 -7.89
CA ILE A 59 16.60 4.49 -9.08
C ILE A 59 16.64 6.00 -8.97
N LYS A 60 16.47 6.55 -7.76
CA LYS A 60 16.44 7.98 -7.49
C LYS A 60 17.50 8.39 -6.46
N PRO A 61 18.81 8.26 -6.80
CA PRO A 61 19.89 8.57 -5.85
C PRO A 61 19.90 10.04 -5.42
N ASP A 62 19.35 10.95 -6.24
CA ASP A 62 19.26 12.38 -5.97
C ASP A 62 17.87 12.82 -5.48
N ALA A 63 17.01 11.88 -5.06
CA ALA A 63 15.67 12.20 -4.58
C ALA A 63 15.71 13.22 -3.43
N ARG A 64 14.81 14.18 -3.47
CA ARG A 64 14.67 15.22 -2.43
C ARG A 64 13.31 15.16 -1.74
N ASN A 65 12.27 14.73 -2.43
CA ASN A 65 10.91 14.71 -1.91
C ASN A 65 10.30 13.32 -2.06
N LEU A 66 9.89 12.75 -0.94
CA LEU A 66 9.18 11.48 -0.81
C LEU A 66 7.75 11.76 -0.38
N LEU A 67 6.78 11.09 -0.99
CA LEU A 67 5.39 10.99 -0.51
C LEU A 67 5.11 9.53 -0.12
N ASP A 68 4.56 9.33 1.06
CA ASP A 68 4.05 8.04 1.54
C ASP A 68 2.53 8.12 1.67
N ILE A 69 1.81 7.39 0.81
CA ILE A 69 0.33 7.36 0.75
C ILE A 69 -0.16 6.21 1.61
N GLY A 70 -1.03 6.50 2.58
CA GLY A 70 -1.43 5.53 3.60
C GLY A 70 -0.22 5.13 4.44
N CYS A 71 0.52 6.12 4.92
CA CYS A 71 1.82 5.91 5.54
C CYS A 71 1.77 5.08 6.84
N GLY A 72 0.58 4.95 7.45
CA GLY A 72 0.45 4.35 8.77
C GLY A 72 1.43 4.96 9.75
N ALA A 73 2.14 4.13 10.50
CA ALA A 73 3.17 4.58 11.43
C ALA A 73 4.56 4.84 10.77
N GLY A 74 4.61 5.03 9.44
CA GLY A 74 5.79 5.50 8.70
C GLY A 74 6.82 4.41 8.35
N ASN A 75 6.45 3.15 8.33
CA ASN A 75 7.39 2.04 8.13
C ASN A 75 8.14 2.12 6.79
N ASN A 76 7.45 2.42 5.69
CA ASN A 76 8.07 2.54 4.36
C ASN A 76 8.98 3.76 4.28
N THR A 77 8.50 4.90 4.75
CA THR A 77 9.30 6.13 4.82
C THR A 77 10.60 5.90 5.62
N ILE A 78 10.51 5.31 6.82
CA ILE A 78 11.68 5.02 7.66
C ILE A 78 12.67 4.08 6.95
N ALA A 79 12.17 3.02 6.29
CA ALA A 79 13.04 2.09 5.58
C ALA A 79 13.81 2.78 4.43
N ILE A 80 13.15 3.67 3.68
CA ILE A 80 13.78 4.44 2.60
C ILE A 80 14.80 5.44 3.18
N ILE A 81 14.43 6.19 4.21
CA ILE A 81 15.29 7.20 4.84
C ILE A 81 16.54 6.59 5.46
N ARG A 82 16.44 5.40 6.05
CA ARG A 82 17.63 4.70 6.60
C ARG A 82 18.63 4.28 5.53
N LYS A 83 18.17 4.01 4.31
CA LYS A 83 19.05 3.72 3.17
C LYS A 83 19.65 5.00 2.57
N ARG A 84 18.91 6.11 2.59
CA ARG A 84 19.36 7.42 2.14
C ARG A 84 18.60 8.53 2.87
N GLY A 85 19.27 9.21 3.78
CA GLY A 85 18.73 10.33 4.55
C GLY A 85 18.61 11.64 3.76
N GLY A 86 18.13 12.68 4.44
CA GLY A 86 18.09 14.06 3.96
C GLY A 86 16.95 14.41 3.00
N MET A 87 16.00 13.50 2.77
CA MET A 87 14.80 13.78 1.97
C MET A 87 13.71 14.46 2.81
N ASN A 88 12.97 15.37 2.20
CA ASN A 88 11.69 15.84 2.72
C ASN A 88 10.66 14.71 2.58
N CYS A 89 9.85 14.52 3.61
CA CYS A 89 8.88 13.45 3.69
C CYS A 89 7.48 14.02 3.89
N ASP A 90 6.61 13.81 2.91
CA ASP A 90 5.18 14.08 3.03
C ASP A 90 4.46 12.76 3.35
N LEU A 91 3.70 12.77 4.44
CA LEU A 91 2.99 11.62 4.97
C LEU A 91 1.49 11.86 4.84
N ALA A 92 0.79 11.03 4.09
CA ALA A 92 -0.66 11.12 3.92
C ALA A 92 -1.33 9.90 4.54
N ASP A 93 -2.30 10.09 5.43
CA ASP A 93 -3.07 9.01 6.06
C ASP A 93 -4.45 9.47 6.52
N LEU A 94 -5.42 8.55 6.57
CA LEU A 94 -6.75 8.76 7.14
C LEU A 94 -6.73 8.90 8.67
N SER A 95 -5.76 8.24 9.33
CA SER A 95 -5.66 8.16 10.78
C SER A 95 -4.70 9.23 11.31
N LEU A 96 -5.24 10.16 12.09
CA LEU A 96 -4.42 11.17 12.75
C LEU A 96 -3.44 10.55 13.78
N PRO A 97 -3.83 9.58 14.62
CA PRO A 97 -2.88 8.89 15.50
C PRO A 97 -1.74 8.19 14.78
N MET A 98 -1.98 7.63 13.57
CA MET A 98 -0.94 7.06 12.73
C MET A 98 0.06 8.12 12.27
N LEU A 99 -0.42 9.27 11.78
CA LEU A 99 0.44 10.39 11.35
C LEU A 99 1.28 10.95 12.51
N GLU A 100 0.70 11.09 13.69
CA GLU A 100 1.42 11.52 14.90
C GLU A 100 2.53 10.53 15.25
N ARG A 101 2.23 9.23 15.25
CA ARG A 101 3.20 8.17 15.50
C ARG A 101 4.30 8.15 14.42
N ALA A 102 3.97 8.28 13.15
CA ALA A 102 4.94 8.34 12.06
C ALA A 102 5.90 9.54 12.24
N ARG A 103 5.36 10.70 12.60
CA ARG A 103 6.15 11.91 12.86
C ARG A 103 7.08 11.76 14.06
N GLU A 104 6.60 11.19 15.17
CA GLU A 104 7.43 10.88 16.33
C GLU A 104 8.60 9.95 15.99
N ARG A 105 8.34 8.90 15.22
CA ARG A 105 9.38 7.95 14.81
C ARG A 105 10.41 8.55 13.86
N LEU A 106 9.96 9.38 12.91
CA LEU A 106 10.82 10.06 11.96
C LEU A 106 11.66 11.17 12.60
N ALA A 107 11.25 11.71 13.76
CA ALA A 107 12.06 12.71 14.48
C ALA A 107 13.44 12.19 14.90
N ASN A 108 13.63 10.88 14.97
CA ASN A 108 14.91 10.25 15.29
C ASN A 108 15.70 9.79 14.04
N GLU A 109 15.16 10.03 12.84
CA GLU A 109 15.80 9.66 11.57
C GLU A 109 16.43 10.90 10.90
N HIS A 110 17.40 10.66 10.02
CA HIS A 110 18.03 11.75 9.26
C HIS A 110 17.14 12.17 8.07
N THR A 111 16.10 12.96 8.33
CA THR A 111 15.18 13.51 7.33
C THR A 111 15.45 14.98 7.02
N GLY A 112 14.90 15.49 5.92
CA GLY A 112 14.61 16.91 5.72
C GLY A 112 13.34 17.32 6.47
N GLU A 113 12.52 18.18 5.87
CA GLU A 113 11.23 18.57 6.41
C GLU A 113 10.26 17.38 6.41
N VAL A 114 9.49 17.19 7.49
CA VAL A 114 8.41 16.19 7.58
C VAL A 114 7.08 16.92 7.69
N ARG A 115 6.20 16.73 6.69
CA ARG A 115 4.85 17.28 6.67
C ARG A 115 3.82 16.16 6.71
N THR A 116 2.69 16.40 7.38
CA THR A 116 1.60 15.45 7.49
C THR A 116 0.34 15.98 6.80
N PHE A 117 -0.37 15.12 6.10
CA PHE A 117 -1.61 15.40 5.39
C PHE A 117 -2.69 14.42 5.88
N HIS A 118 -3.56 14.90 6.76
CA HIS A 118 -4.61 14.10 7.37
C HIS A 118 -5.87 14.12 6.49
N GLY A 119 -6.30 12.95 6.02
CA GLY A 119 -7.54 12.79 5.25
C GLY A 119 -7.45 11.69 4.19
N ASP A 120 -8.55 11.52 3.47
CA ASP A 120 -8.59 10.62 2.34
C ASP A 120 -7.68 11.14 1.21
N PHE A 121 -6.74 10.30 0.77
CA PHE A 121 -5.82 10.67 -0.30
C PHE A 121 -6.53 11.14 -1.58
N ARG A 122 -7.72 10.61 -1.87
CA ARG A 122 -8.52 11.01 -3.04
C ARG A 122 -8.86 12.50 -3.01
N GLU A 123 -9.08 13.06 -1.80
CA GLU A 123 -9.53 14.45 -1.58
C GLU A 123 -8.39 15.42 -1.22
N LEU A 124 -7.25 14.90 -0.73
CA LEU A 124 -6.13 15.73 -0.32
C LEU A 124 -5.56 16.55 -1.48
N THR A 125 -5.32 17.84 -1.24
CA THR A 125 -4.58 18.70 -2.16
C THR A 125 -3.10 18.64 -1.85
N LEU A 126 -2.31 18.11 -2.79
CA LEU A 126 -0.87 17.94 -2.69
C LEU A 126 -0.15 18.67 -3.83
N PRO A 127 1.11 19.10 -3.65
CA PRO A 127 1.86 19.81 -4.68
C PRO A 127 2.09 18.93 -5.93
N SER A 128 1.64 19.39 -7.09
CA SER A 128 1.86 18.69 -8.37
C SER A 128 3.33 18.74 -8.79
N SER A 129 3.79 17.72 -9.52
CA SER A 129 5.17 17.60 -10.03
C SER A 129 6.23 17.89 -8.96
N ASN A 130 6.01 17.38 -7.75
CA ASN A 130 6.85 17.69 -6.59
C ASN A 130 7.67 16.51 -6.08
N TYR A 131 7.20 15.30 -6.32
CA TYR A 131 7.80 14.11 -5.68
C TYR A 131 8.74 13.37 -6.62
N ASP A 132 9.89 12.98 -6.10
CA ASP A 132 10.86 12.12 -6.78
C ASP A 132 10.49 10.65 -6.58
N ILE A 133 9.96 10.34 -5.41
CA ILE A 133 9.52 9.01 -5.00
C ILE A 133 8.11 9.14 -4.40
N ILE A 134 7.19 8.27 -4.82
CA ILE A 134 5.92 8.04 -4.15
C ILE A 134 5.85 6.55 -3.78
N VAL A 135 5.42 6.24 -2.58
CA VAL A 135 5.14 4.88 -2.13
C VAL A 135 3.70 4.77 -1.65
N ALA A 136 3.06 3.63 -1.96
CA ALA A 136 1.76 3.24 -1.44
C ALA A 136 1.82 1.76 -1.07
N ALA A 137 1.74 1.45 0.22
CA ALA A 137 1.85 0.09 0.71
C ALA A 137 0.65 -0.29 1.57
N ALA A 138 -0.04 -1.36 1.16
CA ALA A 138 -1.25 -1.88 1.82
C ALA A 138 -2.34 -0.81 2.00
N VAL A 139 -2.64 -0.06 0.93
CA VAL A 139 -3.60 1.05 0.95
C VAL A 139 -4.51 1.13 -0.27
N LEU A 140 -4.02 0.79 -1.47
CA LEU A 140 -4.79 0.98 -2.70
C LEU A 140 -5.98 0.02 -2.79
N HIS A 141 -5.92 -1.14 -2.14
CA HIS A 141 -7.04 -2.07 -2.06
C HIS A 141 -8.29 -1.48 -1.38
N HIS A 142 -8.19 -0.33 -0.72
CA HIS A 142 -9.34 0.40 -0.19
C HIS A 142 -10.04 1.30 -1.21
N LEU A 143 -9.49 1.51 -2.40
CA LEU A 143 -10.19 2.16 -3.51
C LEU A 143 -11.41 1.33 -3.93
N ARG A 144 -12.55 1.97 -4.26
CA ARG A 144 -13.82 1.28 -4.39
C ARG A 144 -14.13 0.80 -5.80
N ASP A 145 -14.21 1.70 -6.74
CA ASP A 145 -14.61 1.40 -8.12
C ASP A 145 -13.54 1.80 -9.13
N ASP A 146 -13.79 1.54 -10.40
CA ASP A 146 -12.82 1.83 -11.45
C ASP A 146 -12.53 3.32 -11.58
N ALA A 147 -13.50 4.19 -11.27
CA ALA A 147 -13.31 5.65 -11.29
C ALA A 147 -12.35 6.09 -10.18
N ASP A 148 -12.48 5.53 -8.97
CA ASP A 148 -11.54 5.76 -7.86
C ASP A 148 -10.12 5.33 -8.25
N TRP A 149 -9.98 4.13 -8.83
CA TRP A 149 -8.68 3.58 -9.26
C TRP A 149 -8.05 4.44 -10.36
N GLU A 150 -8.79 4.78 -11.43
CA GLU A 150 -8.29 5.61 -12.53
C GLU A 150 -7.89 7.01 -12.05
N SER A 151 -8.74 7.65 -11.25
CA SER A 151 -8.48 8.98 -10.69
C SER A 151 -7.25 8.97 -9.77
N CYS A 152 -7.11 7.97 -8.91
CA CYS A 152 -5.99 7.83 -7.99
C CYS A 152 -4.66 7.69 -8.75
N PHE A 153 -4.59 6.80 -9.76
CA PHE A 153 -3.36 6.62 -10.55
C PHE A 153 -3.02 7.86 -11.39
N GLY A 154 -4.02 8.53 -11.96
CA GLY A 154 -3.83 9.81 -12.64
C GLY A 154 -3.31 10.91 -11.71
N LYS A 155 -3.85 11.01 -10.50
CA LYS A 155 -3.39 11.93 -9.45
C LYS A 155 -1.93 11.64 -9.07
N ILE A 156 -1.59 10.38 -8.78
CA ILE A 156 -0.23 9.98 -8.42
C ILE A 156 0.76 10.36 -9.54
N TYR A 157 0.40 10.08 -10.79
CA TYR A 157 1.22 10.48 -11.94
C TYR A 157 1.42 12.01 -12.00
N GLY A 158 0.38 12.78 -11.75
CA GLY A 158 0.44 14.25 -11.71
C GLY A 158 1.33 14.81 -10.60
N LEU A 159 1.39 14.11 -9.46
CA LEU A 159 2.21 14.48 -8.31
C LEU A 159 3.70 14.21 -8.52
N LEU A 160 4.07 13.20 -9.33
CA LEU A 160 5.45 12.87 -9.64
C LEU A 160 6.11 13.92 -10.54
N LYS A 161 7.38 14.22 -10.27
CA LYS A 161 8.28 14.89 -11.20
C LYS A 161 8.52 14.03 -12.44
N PRO A 162 8.92 14.62 -13.58
CA PRO A 162 9.45 13.85 -14.71
C PRO A 162 10.58 12.92 -14.25
N GLY A 163 10.51 11.64 -14.63
CA GLY A 163 11.44 10.61 -14.19
C GLY A 163 11.27 10.17 -12.73
N GLY A 164 10.24 10.62 -12.02
CA GLY A 164 9.91 10.14 -10.68
C GLY A 164 9.40 8.70 -10.68
N ALA A 165 9.46 8.03 -9.54
CA ALA A 165 9.11 6.63 -9.37
C ALA A 165 7.95 6.45 -8.39
N PHE A 166 6.97 5.61 -8.76
CA PHE A 166 5.86 5.19 -7.91
C PHE A 166 6.00 3.71 -7.56
N PHE A 167 6.14 3.42 -6.27
CA PHE A 167 6.26 2.06 -5.74
C PHE A 167 4.96 1.65 -5.06
N VAL A 168 4.54 0.43 -5.33
CA VAL A 168 3.35 -0.18 -4.73
C VAL A 168 3.74 -1.52 -4.09
N SER A 169 3.20 -1.80 -2.91
CA SER A 169 3.17 -3.13 -2.30
C SER A 169 1.77 -3.37 -1.77
N ASP A 170 1.01 -4.29 -2.38
CA ASP A 170 -0.41 -4.40 -2.04
C ASP A 170 -0.98 -5.81 -2.23
N LEU A 171 -2.18 -6.01 -1.66
CA LEU A 171 -3.06 -7.12 -1.94
C LEU A 171 -3.55 -7.03 -3.39
N VAL A 172 -3.41 -8.12 -4.16
CA VAL A 172 -3.85 -8.19 -5.56
C VAL A 172 -4.82 -9.35 -5.76
N PHE A 173 -5.76 -9.13 -6.67
CA PHE A 173 -6.70 -10.15 -7.10
C PHE A 173 -6.20 -10.86 -8.37
N HIS A 174 -6.89 -11.93 -8.80
CA HIS A 174 -6.60 -12.64 -10.04
C HIS A 174 -7.89 -12.72 -10.86
N GLU A 175 -7.77 -12.58 -12.17
CA GLU A 175 -8.93 -12.50 -13.09
C GLU A 175 -9.55 -13.87 -13.32
N ASP A 176 -8.74 -14.94 -13.35
CA ASP A 176 -9.24 -16.32 -13.47
C ASP A 176 -9.63 -16.86 -12.09
N GLU A 177 -10.83 -17.40 -11.99
CA GLU A 177 -11.39 -17.93 -10.73
C GLU A 177 -10.57 -19.09 -10.15
N GLY A 178 -10.03 -19.96 -11.00
CA GLY A 178 -9.21 -21.09 -10.58
C GLY A 178 -7.88 -20.63 -9.99
N VAL A 179 -7.24 -19.63 -10.63
CA VAL A 179 -6.01 -19.00 -10.10
C VAL A 179 -6.32 -18.28 -8.80
N GLN A 180 -7.40 -17.51 -8.75
CA GLN A 180 -7.82 -16.81 -7.53
C GLN A 180 -8.06 -17.77 -6.38
N GLY A 181 -8.80 -18.86 -6.62
CA GLY A 181 -9.09 -19.88 -5.60
C GLY A 181 -7.83 -20.54 -5.05
N GLU A 182 -6.85 -20.88 -5.91
CA GLU A 182 -5.58 -21.47 -5.45
C GLU A 182 -4.71 -20.47 -4.68
N MET A 183 -4.65 -19.21 -5.11
CA MET A 183 -3.89 -18.18 -4.42
C MET A 183 -4.48 -17.86 -3.03
N TRP A 184 -5.82 -17.82 -2.92
CA TRP A 184 -6.49 -17.67 -1.64
C TRP A 184 -6.30 -18.88 -0.72
N ARG A 185 -6.35 -20.09 -1.25
CA ARG A 185 -6.08 -21.30 -0.48
C ARG A 185 -4.68 -21.24 0.14
N ARG A 186 -3.66 -20.90 -0.65
CA ARG A 186 -2.28 -20.74 -0.18
C ARG A 186 -2.15 -19.64 0.85
N TYR A 187 -2.85 -18.53 0.66
CA TYR A 187 -2.87 -17.45 1.63
C TYR A 187 -3.54 -17.87 2.93
N GLY A 188 -4.63 -18.63 2.86
CA GLY A 188 -5.28 -19.23 4.04
C GLY A 188 -4.35 -20.14 4.83
N GLU A 189 -3.60 -21.02 4.16
CA GLU A 189 -2.58 -21.88 4.81
C GLU A 189 -1.49 -21.06 5.50
N TYR A 190 -1.01 -20.00 4.85
CA TYR A 190 -0.05 -19.08 5.46
C TYR A 190 -0.62 -18.44 6.73
N LEU A 191 -1.83 -17.88 6.66
CA LEU A 191 -2.48 -17.23 7.81
C LEU A 191 -2.67 -18.21 8.98
N GLU A 192 -3.11 -19.43 8.72
CA GLU A 192 -3.27 -20.45 9.76
C GLU A 192 -1.94 -20.87 10.38
N SER A 193 -0.87 -20.89 9.59
CA SER A 193 0.48 -21.14 10.12
C SER A 193 0.96 -20.05 11.08
N MET A 194 0.47 -18.81 10.90
CA MET A 194 0.83 -17.65 11.72
C MET A 194 -0.07 -17.46 12.94
N GLY A 195 -1.38 -17.60 12.77
CA GLY A 195 -2.38 -17.27 13.80
C GLY A 195 -3.19 -18.47 14.31
N GLY A 196 -2.89 -19.69 13.85
CA GLY A 196 -3.59 -20.91 14.22
C GLY A 196 -4.93 -21.11 13.49
N PRO A 197 -5.65 -22.20 13.80
CA PRO A 197 -6.91 -22.55 13.15
C PRO A 197 -7.95 -21.45 13.23
N GLY A 198 -8.58 -21.13 12.09
CA GLY A 198 -9.64 -20.11 11.96
C GLY A 198 -9.13 -18.67 11.85
N TYR A 199 -7.82 -18.43 11.88
CA TYR A 199 -7.27 -17.09 11.64
C TYR A 199 -7.48 -16.63 10.20
N SER A 200 -7.37 -17.55 9.24
CA SER A 200 -7.67 -17.28 7.82
C SER A 200 -9.08 -16.75 7.60
N GLY A 201 -10.09 -17.38 8.24
CA GLY A 201 -11.48 -16.94 8.17
C GLY A 201 -11.66 -15.50 8.64
N LYS A 202 -11.08 -15.13 9.79
CA LYS A 202 -11.15 -13.75 10.32
C LYS A 202 -10.54 -12.72 9.37
N VAL A 203 -9.39 -13.05 8.76
CA VAL A 203 -8.72 -12.14 7.82
C VAL A 203 -9.53 -12.02 6.52
N PHE A 204 -10.06 -13.12 6.01
CA PHE A 204 -10.87 -13.11 4.79
C PHE A 204 -12.19 -12.37 4.96
N ASP A 205 -12.87 -12.54 6.10
CA ASP A 205 -14.09 -11.80 6.41
C ASP A 205 -13.82 -10.29 6.47
N TYR A 206 -12.67 -9.91 7.04
CA TYR A 206 -12.21 -8.54 7.09
C TYR A 206 -11.94 -7.96 5.69
N ILE A 207 -11.18 -8.69 4.85
CA ILE A 207 -10.89 -8.30 3.46
C ILE A 207 -12.20 -8.18 2.66
N ASP A 208 -13.10 -9.16 2.80
CA ASP A 208 -14.40 -9.12 2.11
C ASP A 208 -15.25 -7.91 2.54
N LYS A 209 -15.14 -7.49 3.78
CA LYS A 209 -15.88 -6.34 4.29
C LYS A 209 -15.29 -4.98 3.88
N GLU A 210 -13.97 -4.87 3.77
CA GLU A 210 -13.31 -3.58 3.61
C GLU A 210 -12.67 -3.34 2.26
N ASP A 211 -12.18 -4.38 1.58
CA ASP A 211 -11.26 -4.23 0.46
C ASP A 211 -11.92 -4.50 -0.90
N THR A 212 -11.37 -3.86 -1.92
CA THR A 212 -11.73 -4.05 -3.33
C THR A 212 -10.47 -4.13 -4.20
N PRO A 213 -9.55 -5.09 -3.92
CA PRO A 213 -8.30 -5.19 -4.65
C PRO A 213 -8.56 -5.46 -6.14
N ARG A 214 -7.68 -4.97 -6.98
CA ARG A 214 -7.65 -5.23 -8.42
C ARG A 214 -6.49 -6.16 -8.78
N SER A 215 -6.56 -6.77 -9.96
CA SER A 215 -5.47 -7.61 -10.44
C SER A 215 -4.20 -6.79 -10.65
N LEU A 216 -3.05 -7.45 -10.58
CA LEU A 216 -1.77 -6.81 -10.85
C LEU A 216 -1.72 -6.28 -12.29
N THR A 217 -2.26 -7.04 -13.25
CA THR A 217 -2.37 -6.64 -14.67
C THR A 217 -3.17 -5.37 -14.83
N TYR A 218 -4.34 -5.27 -14.20
CA TYR A 218 -5.18 -4.07 -14.20
C TYR A 218 -4.41 -2.85 -13.67
N GLN A 219 -3.72 -2.98 -12.53
CA GLN A 219 -2.97 -1.88 -11.93
C GLN A 219 -1.79 -1.43 -12.80
N MET A 220 -1.07 -2.38 -13.42
CA MET A 220 0.01 -2.05 -14.36
C MET A 220 -0.51 -1.39 -15.64
N ASP A 221 -1.68 -1.78 -16.12
CA ASP A 221 -2.33 -1.13 -17.27
C ASP A 221 -2.83 0.28 -16.92
N LEU A 222 -3.32 0.50 -15.69
CA LEU A 222 -3.59 1.86 -15.21
C LEU A 222 -2.35 2.73 -15.17
N MET A 223 -1.20 2.21 -14.73
CA MET A 223 0.06 2.95 -14.80
C MET A 223 0.39 3.37 -16.24
N LYS A 224 0.30 2.44 -17.20
CA LYS A 224 0.53 2.75 -18.62
C LYS A 224 -0.47 3.79 -19.14
N LYS A 225 -1.77 3.63 -18.82
CA LYS A 225 -2.84 4.57 -19.18
C LYS A 225 -2.59 5.98 -18.60
N ALA A 226 -2.08 6.08 -17.38
CA ALA A 226 -1.71 7.33 -16.74
C ALA A 226 -0.47 8.00 -17.37
N GLY A 227 0.35 7.26 -18.12
CA GLY A 227 1.52 7.77 -18.84
C GLY A 227 2.87 7.33 -18.29
N PHE A 228 2.92 6.38 -17.34
CA PHE A 228 4.20 5.81 -16.88
C PHE A 228 4.93 5.13 -18.03
N ARG A 229 6.22 5.49 -18.20
CA ARG A 229 7.05 5.02 -19.32
C ARG A 229 7.46 3.56 -19.15
N HIS A 230 7.82 3.19 -17.94
CA HIS A 230 8.25 1.85 -17.59
C HIS A 230 7.46 1.36 -16.38
N THR A 231 7.11 0.08 -16.40
CA THR A 231 6.45 -0.59 -15.28
C THR A 231 7.08 -1.97 -15.10
N ASP A 232 7.49 -2.31 -13.87
CA ASP A 232 8.12 -3.59 -13.57
C ASP A 232 7.55 -4.20 -12.29
N VAL A 233 7.46 -5.54 -12.28
CA VAL A 233 7.10 -6.31 -11.09
C VAL A 233 8.37 -6.61 -10.30
N LEU A 234 8.38 -6.22 -9.03
CA LEU A 234 9.51 -6.43 -8.13
C LEU A 234 9.41 -7.76 -7.38
N HIS A 235 8.18 -8.08 -6.97
CA HIS A 235 7.86 -9.32 -6.26
C HIS A 235 6.40 -9.70 -6.46
N LYS A 236 6.11 -11.01 -6.46
CA LYS A 236 4.73 -11.51 -6.45
C LYS A 236 4.69 -12.88 -5.78
N ASN A 237 3.91 -13.00 -4.70
CA ASN A 237 3.65 -14.26 -4.03
C ASN A 237 2.19 -14.35 -3.58
N SER A 238 1.50 -15.45 -3.94
CA SER A 238 0.07 -15.65 -3.68
C SER A 238 -0.75 -14.41 -4.12
N CYS A 239 -1.42 -13.75 -3.22
CA CYS A 239 -2.24 -12.55 -3.47
C CYS A 239 -1.54 -11.23 -3.08
N PHE A 240 -0.21 -11.21 -2.95
CA PHE A 240 0.56 -10.00 -2.68
C PHE A 240 1.55 -9.73 -3.81
N ALA A 241 1.71 -8.46 -4.15
CA ALA A 241 2.67 -8.03 -5.16
C ALA A 241 3.33 -6.71 -4.79
N ALA A 242 4.61 -6.57 -5.18
CA ALA A 242 5.30 -5.29 -5.22
C ALA A 242 5.69 -4.96 -6.65
N PHE A 243 5.47 -3.71 -7.08
CA PHE A 243 5.74 -3.27 -8.44
C PHE A 243 6.05 -1.77 -8.47
N VAL A 244 6.59 -1.29 -9.59
CA VAL A 244 7.02 0.09 -9.75
C VAL A 244 6.61 0.64 -11.11
N GLY A 245 6.26 1.94 -11.14
CA GLY A 245 6.09 2.72 -12.37
C GLY A 245 7.06 3.90 -12.39
N ILE A 246 7.69 4.14 -13.53
CA ILE A 246 8.59 5.29 -13.77
C ILE A 246 7.92 6.26 -14.74
N LYS A 247 7.78 7.53 -14.32
CA LYS A 247 7.19 8.62 -15.11
C LYS A 247 8.12 9.10 -16.22
#